data_2c8e8ec70dc99a95db867e0b8d6fc7fa
#
_entry.id   2c8e8ec70dc99a95db867e0b8d6fc7fa
#
_cell.length_a   1.000
_cell.length_b   1.000
_cell.length_c   1.000
_cell.angle_alpha   90.00
_cell.angle_beta   90.00
_cell.angle_gamma   90.00
#
_symmetry.space_group_name_H-M   'P 1'
#
loop_
_entity.id
_entity.type
_entity.pdbx_description
1 polymer ?
#
loop_
_entity_poly.entity_id
_entity_poly.type
_entity_poly.pdbx_seq_one_letter_code
_entity_poly.pdbx_strand_id
1 'polypeptide(L)'
;MERYYQIAGIDICIKGNAEELYPEDYRLAAFRSEKKEYEYLYEYSIAEELAESSGNCIFHGSARRVYQDGKRKIHYFGTVKEHLEHAHVRSVFDSNVAYVQVKRSSLQDRITNKLVLNSMNIEGLLLKHHTLLLHASFIEVNGRAILFTAPSGTGKSTQADLWKQYRDADIINRDRVAIKVDDKTMTACGIPFAGSSRHCKNATLPIAGVVYLAQGTETKIRPFKGMQAFKNILNEVTIPVWEAHAVERVSDMLLTVLNHVPVYHLECTPDESAVIALENVLNKEV
;
A
#
# COMPACT_ATOMS: atom_id res chain seq x y z
N MET A 1 -26.11 4.72 1.50
CA MET A 1 -25.43 4.38 0.24
C MET A 1 -24.50 3.21 0.47
N GLU A 2 -24.41 2.28 -0.48
CA GLU A 2 -23.49 1.15 -0.49
C GLU A 2 -22.56 1.27 -1.69
N ARG A 3 -21.25 1.07 -1.46
CA ARG A 3 -20.24 1.07 -2.52
C ARG A 3 -19.36 -0.15 -2.34
N TYR A 4 -19.07 -0.82 -3.45
CA TYR A 4 -18.30 -2.06 -3.48
C TYR A 4 -16.96 -1.80 -4.16
N TYR A 5 -15.90 -2.39 -3.61
CA TYR A 5 -14.53 -2.22 -4.08
C TYR A 5 -13.81 -3.57 -4.07
N GLN A 6 -12.85 -3.72 -4.97
CA GLN A 6 -11.90 -4.81 -4.90
C GLN A 6 -10.48 -4.23 -4.84
N ILE A 7 -9.77 -4.46 -3.75
CA ILE A 7 -8.41 -3.97 -3.52
C ILE A 7 -7.49 -5.16 -3.28
N ALA A 8 -6.50 -5.37 -4.16
CA ALA A 8 -5.59 -6.52 -4.12
C ALA A 8 -6.33 -7.87 -4.04
N GLY A 9 -7.48 -7.98 -4.72
CA GLY A 9 -8.32 -9.18 -4.71
C GLY A 9 -9.24 -9.34 -3.49
N ILE A 10 -9.24 -8.37 -2.56
CA ILE A 10 -10.09 -8.38 -1.37
C ILE A 10 -11.37 -7.60 -1.67
N ASP A 11 -12.52 -8.24 -1.52
CA ASP A 11 -13.83 -7.65 -1.77
C ASP A 11 -14.33 -6.89 -0.54
N ILE A 12 -14.62 -5.61 -0.68
CA ILE A 12 -14.94 -4.67 0.39
C ILE A 12 -16.26 -3.97 0.09
N CYS A 13 -17.14 -3.87 1.10
CA CYS A 13 -18.32 -3.01 1.08
C CYS A 13 -18.14 -1.83 2.03
N ILE A 14 -18.45 -0.64 1.55
CA ILE A 14 -18.53 0.57 2.38
C ILE A 14 -19.98 1.03 2.41
N LYS A 15 -20.54 1.14 3.62
CA LYS A 15 -21.88 1.68 3.89
C LYS A 15 -21.78 3.00 4.62
N GLY A 16 -22.59 3.97 4.24
CA GLY A 16 -22.66 5.26 4.91
C GLY A 16 -23.91 6.05 4.54
N ASN A 17 -24.36 6.92 5.44
CA ASN A 17 -25.63 7.63 5.29
C ASN A 17 -25.56 8.89 4.43
N ALA A 18 -24.38 9.38 4.06
CA ALA A 18 -24.26 10.59 3.28
C ALA A 18 -23.03 10.59 2.37
N GLU A 19 -23.14 11.23 1.21
CA GLU A 19 -21.98 11.53 0.35
C GLU A 19 -20.94 12.40 1.07
N GLU A 20 -21.39 13.21 2.00
CA GLU A 20 -20.55 14.05 2.87
C GLU A 20 -19.60 13.26 3.76
N LEU A 21 -20.00 12.03 4.15
CA LEU A 21 -19.21 11.16 5.06
C LEU A 21 -18.03 10.48 4.37
N TYR A 22 -18.10 10.36 3.05
CA TYR A 22 -17.18 9.54 2.32
C TYR A 22 -16.88 10.15 0.95
N PRO A 23 -15.97 11.14 0.92
CA PRO A 23 -15.54 11.72 -0.34
C PRO A 23 -14.76 10.66 -1.13
N GLU A 24 -15.44 10.06 -2.11
CA GLU A 24 -14.76 9.19 -3.04
C GLU A 24 -14.00 10.05 -4.05
N ASP A 25 -12.70 9.97 -4.03
CA ASP A 25 -11.90 10.53 -5.10
C ASP A 25 -11.61 9.47 -6.19
N TYR A 26 -11.04 9.91 -7.30
CA TYR A 26 -10.72 9.07 -8.45
C TYR A 26 -9.80 7.88 -8.11
N ARG A 27 -8.99 7.95 -7.05
CA ARG A 27 -8.09 6.87 -6.63
C ARG A 27 -8.87 5.68 -6.15
N LEU A 28 -9.84 5.91 -5.27
CA LEU A 28 -10.67 4.83 -4.76
C LEU A 28 -11.70 4.39 -5.80
N ALA A 29 -12.23 5.33 -6.61
CA ALA A 29 -13.14 5.03 -7.70
C ALA A 29 -12.54 4.04 -8.72
N ALA A 30 -11.23 4.09 -8.95
CA ALA A 30 -10.52 3.15 -9.82
C ALA A 30 -10.59 1.68 -9.35
N PHE A 31 -10.97 1.44 -8.09
CA PHE A 31 -11.09 0.12 -7.48
C PHE A 31 -12.54 -0.32 -7.27
N ARG A 32 -13.51 0.42 -7.80
CA ARG A 32 -14.92 0.03 -7.74
C ARG A 32 -15.15 -1.34 -8.35
N SER A 33 -16.02 -2.11 -7.70
CA SER A 33 -16.47 -3.42 -8.15
C SER A 33 -17.97 -3.40 -8.43
N GLU A 34 -18.39 -4.04 -9.49
CA GLU A 34 -19.81 -4.31 -9.77
C GLU A 34 -20.33 -5.52 -8.96
N LYS A 35 -19.41 -6.33 -8.43
CA LYS A 35 -19.70 -7.46 -7.58
C LYS A 35 -20.23 -6.96 -6.24
N LYS A 36 -21.44 -7.38 -5.86
CA LYS A 36 -22.10 -6.98 -4.61
C LYS A 36 -21.81 -7.91 -3.43
N GLU A 37 -21.00 -8.93 -3.64
CA GLU A 37 -20.47 -9.78 -2.57
C GLU A 37 -19.25 -9.10 -1.94
N TYR A 38 -19.07 -9.24 -0.65
CA TYR A 38 -17.94 -8.67 0.07
C TYR A 38 -17.50 -9.57 1.21
N GLU A 39 -16.23 -9.51 1.51
CA GLU A 39 -15.63 -10.17 2.66
C GLU A 39 -15.58 -9.24 3.87
N TYR A 40 -15.37 -7.93 3.64
CA TYR A 40 -15.26 -6.92 4.68
C TYR A 40 -16.29 -5.82 4.52
N LEU A 41 -16.92 -5.45 5.65
CA LEU A 41 -17.89 -4.37 5.75
C LEU A 41 -17.33 -3.21 6.57
N TYR A 42 -17.40 -2.00 6.01
CA TYR A 42 -17.08 -0.75 6.70
C TYR A 42 -18.35 0.11 6.81
N GLU A 43 -18.86 0.27 8.02
CA GLU A 43 -20.05 1.09 8.30
C GLU A 43 -19.63 2.47 8.82
N TYR A 44 -19.84 3.49 7.99
CA TYR A 44 -19.49 4.86 8.30
C TYR A 44 -20.67 5.62 8.93
N SER A 45 -20.39 6.35 9.99
CA SER A 45 -21.35 7.21 10.70
C SER A 45 -20.69 8.53 11.12
N ILE A 46 -21.52 9.56 11.36
CA ILE A 46 -21.08 10.83 11.94
C ILE A 46 -21.28 10.76 13.46
N ALA A 47 -20.31 11.26 14.21
CA ALA A 47 -20.40 11.48 15.64
C ALA A 47 -20.08 12.94 15.99
N GLU A 48 -20.78 13.52 16.94
CA GLU A 48 -20.46 14.87 17.44
C GLU A 48 -19.09 14.85 18.13
N GLU A 49 -18.87 13.88 19.02
CA GLU A 49 -17.59 13.57 19.64
C GLU A 49 -17.27 12.08 19.49
N LEU A 50 -15.99 11.77 19.41
CA LEU A 50 -15.52 10.38 19.34
C LEU A 50 -15.44 9.83 20.76
N ALA A 51 -16.08 8.66 20.99
CA ALA A 51 -16.01 8.00 22.27
C ALA A 51 -14.56 7.63 22.65
N GLU A 52 -14.20 7.81 23.91
CA GLU A 52 -12.93 7.38 24.46
C GLU A 52 -12.83 5.85 24.49
N SER A 53 -11.61 5.32 24.45
CA SER A 53 -11.36 3.88 24.58
C SER A 53 -10.95 3.55 26.01
N SER A 54 -11.58 2.52 26.57
CA SER A 54 -11.20 1.90 27.84
C SER A 54 -10.13 0.81 27.69
N GLY A 55 -9.77 0.46 26.44
CA GLY A 55 -8.79 -0.59 26.14
C GLY A 55 -7.34 -0.21 26.41
N ASN A 56 -6.45 -1.20 26.35
CA ASN A 56 -5.01 -0.98 26.49
C ASN A 56 -4.43 -0.36 25.21
N CYS A 57 -3.69 0.75 25.33
CA CYS A 57 -2.99 1.34 24.19
C CYS A 57 -1.83 0.44 23.77
N ILE A 58 -1.91 -0.12 22.55
CA ILE A 58 -0.89 -1.02 21.98
C ILE A 58 -0.01 -0.34 20.93
N PHE A 59 -0.42 0.82 20.43
CA PHE A 59 0.37 1.62 19.49
C PHE A 59 0.05 3.12 19.65
N HIS A 60 1.09 3.95 19.66
CA HIS A 60 0.98 5.39 19.72
C HIS A 60 1.96 6.03 18.71
N GLY A 61 1.44 6.43 17.56
CA GLY A 61 2.17 7.18 16.53
C GLY A 61 1.68 8.63 16.40
N SER A 62 2.28 9.38 15.48
CA SER A 62 1.95 10.80 15.28
C SER A 62 0.56 11.07 14.72
N ALA A 63 -0.02 10.14 13.96
CA ALA A 63 -1.33 10.29 13.32
C ALA A 63 -2.27 9.11 13.58
N ARG A 64 -1.86 8.13 14.37
CA ARG A 64 -2.65 6.94 14.69
C ARG A 64 -2.38 6.50 16.14
N ARG A 65 -3.44 6.21 16.89
CA ARG A 65 -3.39 5.42 18.14
C ARG A 65 -4.21 4.16 17.96
N VAL A 66 -3.75 3.06 18.55
CA VAL A 66 -4.47 1.80 18.54
C VAL A 66 -4.62 1.26 19.96
N TYR A 67 -5.84 0.88 20.30
CA TYR A 67 -6.19 0.26 21.57
C TYR A 67 -6.71 -1.16 21.33
N GLN A 68 -6.38 -2.06 22.24
CA GLN A 68 -6.92 -3.40 22.29
C GLN A 68 -7.98 -3.46 23.39
N ASP A 69 -9.21 -3.83 23.02
CA ASP A 69 -10.34 -4.01 23.93
C ASP A 69 -10.96 -5.40 23.70
N GLY A 70 -10.56 -6.37 24.51
CA GLY A 70 -10.88 -7.77 24.28
C GLY A 70 -10.37 -8.25 22.92
N LYS A 71 -11.29 -8.70 22.04
CA LYS A 71 -10.96 -9.10 20.67
C LYS A 71 -10.98 -7.95 19.66
N ARG A 72 -11.49 -6.77 20.06
CA ARG A 72 -11.62 -5.60 19.18
C ARG A 72 -10.36 -4.77 19.18
N LYS A 73 -10.05 -4.20 18.02
CA LYS A 73 -9.06 -3.13 17.89
C LYS A 73 -9.77 -1.81 17.61
N ILE A 74 -9.36 -0.78 18.32
CA ILE A 74 -9.94 0.56 18.21
C ILE A 74 -8.83 1.48 17.76
N HIS A 75 -8.97 2.03 16.54
CA HIS A 75 -8.03 2.96 15.96
C HIS A 75 -8.58 4.38 16.00
N TYR A 76 -7.73 5.32 16.41
CA TYR A 76 -7.99 6.75 16.27
C TYR A 76 -7.03 7.33 15.27
N PHE A 77 -7.57 8.17 14.38
CA PHE A 77 -6.80 8.83 13.34
C PHE A 77 -6.94 10.34 13.44
N GLY A 78 -5.81 11.03 13.35
CA GLY A 78 -5.70 12.47 13.30
C GLY A 78 -4.78 12.93 12.17
N THR A 79 -4.45 14.21 12.14
CA THR A 79 -3.43 14.75 11.25
C THR A 79 -2.10 14.85 11.97
N VAL A 80 -0.99 14.64 11.24
CA VAL A 80 0.38 14.75 11.79
C VAL A 80 0.65 16.15 12.37
N LYS A 81 -0.01 17.19 11.82
CA LYS A 81 0.18 18.60 12.24
C LYS A 81 -0.46 18.93 13.58
N GLU A 82 -1.50 18.23 13.97
CA GLU A 82 -2.31 18.57 15.16
C GLU A 82 -2.05 17.63 16.32
N HIS A 83 -1.08 16.73 16.19
CA HIS A 83 -0.90 15.62 17.12
C HIS A 83 -2.23 14.91 17.41
N LEU A 84 -2.23 13.72 17.98
CA LEU A 84 -3.46 12.94 18.19
C LEU A 84 -4.40 13.49 19.29
N GLU A 85 -4.16 14.69 19.79
CA GLU A 85 -5.09 15.39 20.70
C GLU A 85 -6.45 15.66 20.04
N HIS A 86 -6.46 15.75 18.69
CA HIS A 86 -7.66 15.98 17.89
C HIS A 86 -7.85 14.86 16.86
N ALA A 87 -8.26 13.67 17.32
CA ALA A 87 -8.64 12.61 16.39
C ALA A 87 -9.87 13.04 15.56
N HIS A 88 -9.85 12.73 14.26
CA HIS A 88 -10.93 13.03 13.32
C HIS A 88 -11.80 11.82 13.03
N VAL A 89 -11.22 10.63 13.17
CA VAL A 89 -11.88 9.37 12.88
C VAL A 89 -11.54 8.34 13.95
N ARG A 90 -12.55 7.56 14.35
CA ARG A 90 -12.43 6.39 15.19
C ARG A 90 -12.97 5.18 14.45
N SER A 91 -12.18 4.13 14.35
CA SER A 91 -12.59 2.86 13.74
C SER A 91 -12.52 1.74 14.75
N VAL A 92 -13.60 0.97 14.88
CA VAL A 92 -13.69 -0.22 15.73
C VAL A 92 -13.74 -1.43 14.83
N PHE A 93 -12.73 -2.27 14.88
CA PHE A 93 -12.61 -3.49 14.09
C PHE A 93 -13.09 -4.68 14.93
N ASP A 94 -14.14 -5.34 14.46
CA ASP A 94 -14.73 -6.53 15.05
C ASP A 94 -14.89 -7.61 13.97
N SER A 95 -13.97 -8.55 13.93
CA SER A 95 -13.90 -9.58 12.87
C SER A 95 -13.78 -8.95 11.47
N ASN A 96 -14.80 -9.15 10.62
CA ASN A 96 -14.83 -8.63 9.24
C ASN A 96 -15.70 -7.36 9.10
N VAL A 97 -16.14 -6.80 10.23
CA VAL A 97 -16.90 -5.55 10.26
C VAL A 97 -16.09 -4.47 10.97
N ALA A 98 -16.05 -3.29 10.37
CA ALA A 98 -15.47 -2.09 10.96
C ALA A 98 -16.52 -1.00 11.08
N TYR A 99 -16.71 -0.48 12.30
CA TYR A 99 -17.56 0.68 12.56
C TYR A 99 -16.70 1.93 12.60
N VAL A 100 -16.88 2.79 11.60
CA VAL A 100 -16.06 3.99 11.38
C VAL A 100 -16.88 5.22 11.74
N GLN A 101 -16.47 5.93 12.79
CA GLN A 101 -17.05 7.19 13.21
C GLN A 101 -16.20 8.35 12.76
N VAL A 102 -16.80 9.29 12.04
CA VAL A 102 -16.16 10.53 11.59
C VAL A 102 -16.68 11.66 12.45
N LYS A 103 -15.77 12.44 13.07
CA LYS A 103 -16.15 13.59 13.88
C LYS A 103 -16.78 14.66 13.00
N ARG A 104 -17.98 15.16 13.37
CA ARG A 104 -18.73 16.16 12.59
C ARG A 104 -17.89 17.41 12.24
N SER A 105 -17.14 17.92 13.21
CA SER A 105 -16.29 19.11 13.00
C SER A 105 -15.14 18.88 12.02
N SER A 106 -14.93 17.64 11.57
CA SER A 106 -13.84 17.28 10.64
C SER A 106 -14.33 17.09 9.19
N LEU A 107 -15.63 17.12 8.93
CA LEU A 107 -16.21 16.74 7.63
C LEU A 107 -15.81 17.65 6.49
N GLN A 108 -15.71 18.97 6.71
CA GLN A 108 -15.53 19.94 5.62
C GLN A 108 -14.07 20.06 5.16
N ASP A 109 -13.09 20.00 6.07
CA ASP A 109 -11.71 20.38 5.77
C ASP A 109 -10.67 19.28 5.99
N ARG A 110 -11.02 18.16 6.64
CA ARG A 110 -10.07 17.20 7.20
C ARG A 110 -10.21 15.78 6.70
N ILE A 111 -11.35 15.45 6.11
CA ILE A 111 -11.58 14.11 5.55
C ILE A 111 -10.94 14.06 4.16
N THR A 112 -9.78 13.45 4.11
CA THR A 112 -9.05 13.19 2.87
C THR A 112 -9.16 11.73 2.47
N ASN A 113 -8.94 11.41 1.20
CA ASN A 113 -8.87 10.03 0.74
C ASN A 113 -7.86 9.19 1.56
N LYS A 114 -6.73 9.80 1.93
CA LYS A 114 -5.73 9.14 2.79
C LYS A 114 -6.30 8.79 4.18
N LEU A 115 -7.09 9.69 4.77
CA LEU A 115 -7.71 9.43 6.07
C LEU A 115 -8.76 8.31 5.97
N VAL A 116 -9.54 8.30 4.89
CA VAL A 116 -10.49 7.22 4.61
C VAL A 116 -9.76 5.87 4.50
N LEU A 117 -8.73 5.77 3.65
CA LEU A 117 -7.95 4.55 3.50
C LEU A 117 -7.29 4.10 4.81
N ASN A 118 -6.74 5.05 5.57
CA ASN A 118 -6.17 4.76 6.88
C ASN A 118 -7.23 4.24 7.86
N SER A 119 -8.45 4.81 7.85
CA SER A 119 -9.55 4.38 8.72
C SER A 119 -10.02 2.96 8.45
N MET A 120 -9.74 2.44 7.25
CA MET A 120 -10.00 1.05 6.86
C MET A 120 -8.92 0.07 7.33
N ASN A 121 -7.79 0.56 7.88
CA ASN A 121 -6.64 -0.29 8.27
C ASN A 121 -6.19 -1.22 7.13
N ILE A 122 -6.05 -0.66 5.92
CA ILE A 122 -5.70 -1.43 4.71
C ILE A 122 -4.41 -2.22 4.91
N GLU A 123 -3.41 -1.66 5.62
CA GLU A 123 -2.15 -2.35 5.91
C GLU A 123 -2.36 -3.63 6.72
N GLY A 124 -3.21 -3.56 7.76
CA GLY A 124 -3.56 -4.74 8.57
C GLY A 124 -4.42 -5.74 7.80
N LEU A 125 -5.30 -5.24 6.91
CA LEU A 125 -6.11 -6.08 6.03
C LEU A 125 -5.24 -6.85 5.03
N LEU A 126 -4.33 -6.17 4.36
CA LEU A 126 -3.37 -6.80 3.44
C LEU A 126 -2.53 -7.87 4.15
N LEU A 127 -2.04 -7.58 5.36
CA LEU A 127 -1.29 -8.56 6.15
C LEU A 127 -2.12 -9.82 6.44
N LYS A 128 -3.43 -9.71 6.75
CA LYS A 128 -4.31 -10.86 6.95
C LYS A 128 -4.38 -11.75 5.70
N HIS A 129 -4.32 -11.15 4.52
CA HIS A 129 -4.38 -11.81 3.21
C HIS A 129 -3.02 -12.14 2.61
N HIS A 130 -1.99 -12.39 3.44
CA HIS A 130 -0.64 -12.74 2.99
C HIS A 130 -0.11 -11.78 1.91
N THR A 131 -0.31 -10.49 2.10
CA THR A 131 0.02 -9.46 1.14
C THR A 131 0.91 -8.40 1.78
N LEU A 132 2.10 -8.17 1.20
CA LEU A 132 3.02 -7.11 1.60
C LEU A 132 2.60 -5.78 1.00
N LEU A 133 2.88 -4.69 1.68
CA LEU A 133 2.74 -3.34 1.16
C LEU A 133 4.12 -2.71 1.01
N LEU A 134 4.63 -2.63 -0.23
CA LEU A 134 5.96 -2.12 -0.56
C LEU A 134 5.88 -0.68 -1.07
N HIS A 135 6.77 0.18 -0.62
CA HIS A 135 6.99 1.52 -1.16
C HIS A 135 7.80 1.41 -2.47
N ALA A 136 7.10 1.40 -3.59
CA ALA A 136 7.66 1.19 -4.91
C ALA A 136 6.86 1.90 -6.00
N SER A 137 7.53 2.26 -7.10
CA SER A 137 6.85 2.50 -8.37
C SER A 137 6.60 1.17 -9.07
N PHE A 138 5.39 0.99 -9.57
CA PHE A 138 4.90 -0.21 -10.23
C PHE A 138 4.55 0.10 -11.68
N ILE A 139 5.25 -0.54 -12.61
CA ILE A 139 4.98 -0.45 -14.06
C ILE A 139 4.63 -1.81 -14.63
N GLU A 140 3.88 -1.81 -15.72
CA GLU A 140 3.59 -2.97 -16.55
C GLU A 140 4.41 -2.91 -17.84
N VAL A 141 5.06 -4.03 -18.17
CA VAL A 141 5.74 -4.25 -19.44
C VAL A 141 5.45 -5.67 -19.89
N ASN A 142 4.87 -5.83 -21.08
CA ASN A 142 4.54 -7.14 -21.69
C ASN A 142 3.73 -8.06 -20.74
N GLY A 143 2.73 -7.51 -20.04
CA GLY A 143 1.86 -8.26 -19.14
C GLY A 143 2.51 -8.66 -17.81
N ARG A 144 3.69 -8.12 -17.48
CA ARG A 144 4.42 -8.40 -16.24
C ARG A 144 4.76 -7.13 -15.48
N ALA A 145 4.86 -7.23 -14.16
CA ALA A 145 5.18 -6.14 -13.26
C ALA A 145 6.69 -5.97 -13.08
N ILE A 146 7.19 -4.74 -13.17
CA ILE A 146 8.51 -4.34 -12.69
C ILE A 146 8.30 -3.37 -11.53
N LEU A 147 8.95 -3.64 -10.40
CA LEU A 147 8.80 -2.86 -9.17
C LEU A 147 10.11 -2.14 -8.84
N PHE A 148 10.11 -0.81 -8.86
CA PHE A 148 11.26 0.00 -8.45
C PHE A 148 11.11 0.43 -7.00
N THR A 149 12.00 -0.02 -6.13
CA THR A 149 12.01 0.31 -4.70
C THR A 149 13.32 0.94 -4.27
N ALA A 150 13.27 1.88 -3.35
CA ALA A 150 14.41 2.57 -2.75
C ALA A 150 13.90 3.60 -1.73
N PRO A 151 14.76 4.21 -0.90
CA PRO A 151 14.40 5.35 -0.06
C PRO A 151 13.77 6.50 -0.86
N SER A 152 13.01 7.36 -0.18
CA SER A 152 12.37 8.51 -0.82
C SER A 152 13.41 9.40 -1.51
N GLY A 153 13.08 9.90 -2.72
CA GLY A 153 13.98 10.78 -3.48
C GLY A 153 15.07 10.08 -4.30
N THR A 154 15.21 8.75 -4.24
CA THR A 154 16.25 8.01 -4.99
C THR A 154 16.00 7.93 -6.51
N GLY A 155 14.74 8.12 -6.98
CA GLY A 155 14.45 8.11 -8.43
C GLY A 155 13.46 7.04 -8.88
N LYS A 156 12.67 6.43 -7.98
CA LYS A 156 11.65 5.42 -8.34
C LYS A 156 10.69 5.89 -9.43
N SER A 157 10.11 7.08 -9.25
CA SER A 157 9.19 7.65 -10.25
C SER A 157 9.89 8.03 -11.54
N THR A 158 11.15 8.47 -11.47
CA THR A 158 11.99 8.77 -12.64
C THR A 158 12.21 7.51 -13.48
N GLN A 159 12.50 6.38 -12.84
CA GLN A 159 12.63 5.11 -13.56
C GLN A 159 11.33 4.70 -14.24
N ALA A 160 10.20 4.84 -13.57
CA ALA A 160 8.89 4.58 -14.19
C ALA A 160 8.65 5.48 -15.43
N ASP A 161 9.04 6.76 -15.35
CA ASP A 161 8.92 7.70 -16.48
C ASP A 161 9.85 7.35 -17.64
N LEU A 162 11.09 6.92 -17.37
CA LEU A 162 12.03 6.46 -18.40
C LEU A 162 11.50 5.22 -19.13
N TRP A 163 10.97 4.24 -18.40
CA TRP A 163 10.36 3.06 -19.01
C TRP A 163 9.13 3.42 -19.86
N LYS A 164 8.30 4.36 -19.39
CA LYS A 164 7.20 4.88 -20.20
C LYS A 164 7.70 5.57 -21.47
N GLN A 165 8.74 6.38 -21.36
CA GLN A 165 9.31 7.13 -22.49
C GLN A 165 9.95 6.22 -23.55
N TYR A 166 10.72 5.22 -23.13
CA TYR A 166 11.55 4.42 -24.03
C TYR A 166 10.95 3.06 -24.42
N ARG A 167 9.98 2.56 -23.67
CA ARG A 167 9.35 1.23 -23.88
C ARG A 167 7.84 1.25 -23.84
N ASP A 168 7.22 2.44 -23.79
CA ASP A 168 5.77 2.61 -23.69
C ASP A 168 5.13 1.84 -22.53
N ALA A 169 5.89 1.69 -21.44
CA ALA A 169 5.43 0.99 -20.25
C ALA A 169 4.20 1.66 -19.64
N ASP A 170 3.23 0.88 -19.19
CA ASP A 170 2.09 1.41 -18.44
C ASP A 170 2.45 1.59 -16.97
N ILE A 171 2.24 2.79 -16.43
CA ILE A 171 2.47 3.07 -15.02
C ILE A 171 1.21 2.73 -14.25
N ILE A 172 1.30 1.76 -13.34
CA ILE A 172 0.18 1.31 -12.50
C ILE A 172 0.11 2.13 -11.22
N ASN A 173 1.24 2.33 -10.54
CA ASN A 173 1.31 3.15 -9.32
C ASN A 173 2.73 3.72 -9.15
N ARG A 174 2.85 4.93 -8.57
CA ARG A 174 4.14 5.60 -8.37
C ARG A 174 4.61 5.63 -6.92
N ASP A 175 3.80 5.11 -6.00
CA ASP A 175 4.07 5.25 -4.56
C ASP A 175 4.09 3.91 -3.83
N ARG A 176 3.09 3.05 -4.09
CA ARG A 176 2.94 1.79 -3.37
C ARG A 176 2.40 0.68 -4.25
N VAL A 177 2.81 -0.54 -3.92
CA VAL A 177 2.34 -1.78 -4.54
C VAL A 177 2.02 -2.80 -3.44
N ALA A 178 0.94 -3.53 -3.62
CA ALA A 178 0.65 -4.71 -2.82
C ALA A 178 1.25 -5.94 -3.50
N ILE A 179 2.07 -6.71 -2.80
CA ILE A 179 2.63 -7.97 -3.30
C ILE A 179 1.90 -9.10 -2.60
N LYS A 180 1.04 -9.78 -3.34
CA LYS A 180 0.36 -10.98 -2.84
C LYS A 180 1.33 -12.16 -2.91
N VAL A 181 1.55 -12.76 -1.75
CA VAL A 181 2.47 -13.88 -1.56
C VAL A 181 1.67 -15.17 -1.48
N ASP A 182 1.79 -15.99 -2.51
CA ASP A 182 1.16 -17.29 -2.59
C ASP A 182 2.25 -18.37 -2.73
N ASP A 183 2.00 -19.62 -2.37
CA ASP A 183 3.01 -20.68 -2.35
C ASP A 183 3.72 -20.90 -3.71
N LYS A 184 3.06 -20.54 -4.81
CA LYS A 184 3.57 -20.78 -6.17
C LYS A 184 3.72 -19.52 -7.02
N THR A 185 3.07 -18.42 -6.65
CA THR A 185 3.01 -17.23 -7.51
C THR A 185 3.09 -15.96 -6.66
N MET A 186 3.92 -15.02 -7.13
CA MET A 186 4.00 -13.68 -6.56
C MET A 186 3.37 -12.71 -7.55
N THR A 187 2.32 -12.01 -7.11
CA THR A 187 1.64 -11.03 -7.96
C THR A 187 1.71 -9.63 -7.36
N ALA A 188 1.97 -8.65 -8.21
CA ALA A 188 1.88 -7.24 -7.87
C ALA A 188 0.46 -6.75 -8.13
N CYS A 189 -0.15 -6.13 -7.12
CA CYS A 189 -1.49 -5.55 -7.20
C CYS A 189 -1.42 -4.05 -7.02
N GLY A 190 -2.10 -3.31 -7.90
CA GLY A 190 -2.35 -1.89 -7.70
C GLY A 190 -3.21 -1.66 -6.47
N ILE A 191 -3.03 -0.49 -5.83
CA ILE A 191 -3.77 -0.10 -4.64
C ILE A 191 -4.11 1.40 -4.68
N PRO A 192 -5.13 1.87 -3.96
CA PRO A 192 -5.57 3.26 -3.99
C PRO A 192 -4.65 4.26 -3.27
N PHE A 193 -3.48 3.83 -2.79
CA PHE A 193 -2.44 4.73 -2.27
C PHE A 193 -1.57 5.23 -3.42
N ALA A 194 -1.60 6.53 -3.73
CA ALA A 194 -0.97 7.09 -4.92
C ALA A 194 -0.01 8.27 -4.64
N GLY A 195 0.32 8.53 -3.38
CA GLY A 195 1.21 9.63 -3.01
C GLY A 195 0.83 10.97 -3.64
N SER A 196 1.83 11.79 -3.96
CA SER A 196 1.66 13.09 -4.62
C SER A 196 1.34 12.99 -6.12
N SER A 197 1.72 11.89 -6.76
CA SER A 197 1.53 11.68 -8.20
C SER A 197 0.09 11.48 -8.60
N ARG A 198 -0.76 11.10 -7.65
CA ARG A 198 -2.19 10.80 -7.84
C ARG A 198 -2.46 9.65 -8.82
N HIS A 199 -1.45 8.89 -9.23
CA HIS A 199 -1.58 7.85 -10.25
C HIS A 199 -1.72 6.48 -9.60
N CYS A 200 -2.86 5.82 -9.81
CA CYS A 200 -3.10 4.44 -9.41
C CYS A 200 -4.12 3.77 -10.32
N LYS A 201 -3.91 2.50 -10.60
CA LYS A 201 -4.81 1.65 -11.39
C LYS A 201 -5.07 0.35 -10.63
N ASN A 202 -6.25 -0.22 -10.80
CA ASN A 202 -6.57 -1.57 -10.33
C ASN A 202 -6.04 -2.57 -11.36
N ALA A 203 -4.88 -3.16 -11.09
CA ALA A 203 -4.24 -4.15 -11.92
C ALA A 203 -3.60 -5.24 -11.05
N THR A 204 -3.56 -6.48 -11.54
CA THR A 204 -2.88 -7.60 -10.89
C THR A 204 -2.04 -8.31 -11.93
N LEU A 205 -0.72 -8.35 -11.71
CA LEU A 205 0.25 -8.84 -12.68
C LEU A 205 1.30 -9.74 -12.03
N PRO A 206 1.79 -10.78 -12.72
CA PRO A 206 2.94 -11.55 -12.28
C PRO A 206 4.19 -10.67 -12.24
N ILE A 207 5.05 -10.83 -11.24
CA ILE A 207 6.24 -9.99 -11.05
C ILE A 207 7.37 -10.50 -11.94
N ALA A 208 7.91 -9.63 -12.80
CA ALA A 208 9.12 -9.89 -13.58
C ALA A 208 10.39 -9.67 -12.74
N GLY A 209 10.39 -8.67 -11.87
CA GLY A 209 11.52 -8.37 -11.01
C GLY A 209 11.26 -7.21 -10.06
N VAL A 210 12.02 -7.23 -8.96
CA VAL A 210 12.11 -6.12 -8.00
C VAL A 210 13.49 -5.46 -8.17
N VAL A 211 13.51 -4.14 -8.33
CA VAL A 211 14.72 -3.38 -8.59
C VAL A 211 14.96 -2.40 -7.45
N TYR A 212 16.01 -2.64 -6.67
CA TYR A 212 16.48 -1.70 -5.66
C TYR A 212 17.40 -0.67 -6.31
N LEU A 213 16.98 0.60 -6.28
CA LEU A 213 17.68 1.69 -6.95
C LEU A 213 18.74 2.35 -6.06
N ALA A 214 19.82 2.76 -6.69
CA ALA A 214 20.80 3.69 -6.16
C ALA A 214 21.18 4.73 -7.21
N GLN A 215 21.51 5.94 -6.78
CA GLN A 215 22.05 6.97 -7.67
C GLN A 215 23.54 6.71 -7.93
N GLY A 216 23.96 6.82 -9.18
CA GLY A 216 25.33 6.62 -9.61
C GLY A 216 25.71 7.53 -10.76
N THR A 217 27.00 7.57 -11.09
CA THR A 217 27.55 8.28 -12.25
C THR A 217 27.63 7.41 -13.50
N GLU A 218 27.47 6.10 -13.32
CA GLU A 218 27.47 5.08 -14.36
C GLU A 218 26.36 4.07 -14.09
N THR A 219 25.82 3.46 -15.15
CA THR A 219 24.81 2.41 -15.01
C THR A 219 25.45 1.06 -14.73
N LYS A 220 25.15 0.49 -13.56
CA LYS A 220 25.59 -0.84 -13.11
C LYS A 220 24.42 -1.62 -12.56
N ILE A 221 24.18 -2.82 -13.09
CA ILE A 221 23.15 -3.74 -12.60
C ILE A 221 23.77 -5.05 -12.17
N ARG A 222 23.29 -5.57 -11.03
CA ARG A 222 23.73 -6.87 -10.51
C ARG A 222 22.59 -7.55 -9.74
N PRO A 223 22.59 -8.89 -9.65
CA PRO A 223 21.69 -9.58 -8.73
C PRO A 223 21.86 -9.04 -7.30
N PHE A 224 20.74 -8.87 -6.60
CA PHE A 224 20.71 -8.36 -5.23
C PHE A 224 20.12 -9.45 -4.32
N LYS A 225 20.97 -10.07 -3.51
CA LYS A 225 20.62 -11.27 -2.75
C LYS A 225 21.10 -11.17 -1.29
N GLY A 226 20.65 -12.14 -0.49
CA GLY A 226 21.09 -12.33 0.89
C GLY A 226 20.61 -11.25 1.85
N MET A 227 21.29 -11.15 2.99
CA MET A 227 20.88 -10.28 4.10
C MET A 227 20.82 -8.79 3.73
N GLN A 228 21.67 -8.34 2.81
CA GLN A 228 21.66 -6.94 2.38
C GLN A 228 20.39 -6.60 1.59
N ALA A 229 19.98 -7.47 0.66
CA ALA A 229 18.73 -7.30 -0.09
C ALA A 229 17.53 -7.33 0.87
N PHE A 230 17.49 -8.29 1.78
CA PHE A 230 16.45 -8.41 2.79
C PHE A 230 16.32 -7.12 3.63
N LYS A 231 17.42 -6.66 4.22
CA LYS A 231 17.42 -5.46 5.07
C LYS A 231 16.99 -4.21 4.32
N ASN A 232 17.50 -4.01 3.10
CA ASN A 232 17.21 -2.81 2.33
C ASN A 232 15.76 -2.78 1.86
N ILE A 233 15.20 -3.91 1.40
CA ILE A 233 13.82 -3.97 0.95
C ILE A 233 12.85 -3.94 2.14
N LEU A 234 13.18 -4.58 3.27
CA LEU A 234 12.37 -4.54 4.48
C LEU A 234 12.14 -3.10 4.97
N ASN A 235 13.13 -2.22 4.83
CA ASN A 235 13.00 -0.81 5.20
C ASN A 235 11.96 -0.06 4.35
N GLU A 236 11.64 -0.57 3.17
CA GLU A 236 10.63 0.00 2.28
C GLU A 236 9.26 -0.69 2.40
N VAL A 237 9.16 -1.77 3.21
CA VAL A 237 7.90 -2.44 3.48
C VAL A 237 7.16 -1.77 4.63
N THR A 238 5.87 -1.55 4.45
CA THR A 238 5.01 -1.06 5.54
C THR A 238 4.66 -2.20 6.47
N ILE A 239 5.03 -2.07 7.75
CA ILE A 239 4.73 -3.06 8.79
C ILE A 239 3.66 -2.50 9.72
N PRO A 240 2.45 -3.08 9.74
CA PRO A 240 1.39 -2.67 10.67
C PRO A 240 1.67 -3.24 12.07
N VAL A 241 2.60 -2.60 12.79
CA VAL A 241 3.13 -3.08 14.09
C VAL A 241 2.08 -3.21 15.20
N TRP A 242 0.87 -2.70 15.01
CA TRP A 242 -0.29 -2.93 15.88
C TRP A 242 -0.98 -4.27 15.63
N GLU A 243 -0.61 -5.00 14.57
CA GLU A 243 -1.07 -6.37 14.33
C GLU A 243 -0.16 -7.37 15.01
N ALA A 244 -0.74 -8.43 15.58
CA ALA A 244 0.03 -9.48 16.24
C ALA A 244 1.01 -10.15 15.25
N HIS A 245 2.24 -10.36 15.69
CA HIS A 245 3.31 -10.99 14.90
C HIS A 245 3.58 -10.32 13.54
N ALA A 246 3.25 -9.03 13.40
CA ALA A 246 3.37 -8.32 12.11
C ALA A 246 4.80 -8.35 11.56
N VAL A 247 5.81 -8.12 12.41
CA VAL A 247 7.22 -8.11 11.99
C VAL A 247 7.65 -9.49 11.50
N GLU A 248 7.32 -10.54 12.23
CA GLU A 248 7.62 -11.93 11.89
C GLU A 248 6.96 -12.31 10.54
N ARG A 249 5.65 -12.12 10.44
CA ARG A 249 4.86 -12.44 9.24
C ARG A 249 5.34 -11.68 8.00
N VAL A 250 5.62 -10.38 8.12
CA VAL A 250 6.17 -9.56 7.03
C VAL A 250 7.55 -10.05 6.63
N SER A 251 8.41 -10.43 7.60
CA SER A 251 9.75 -10.96 7.33
C SER A 251 9.70 -12.28 6.57
N ASP A 252 8.84 -13.20 6.97
CA ASP A 252 8.66 -14.50 6.30
C ASP A 252 8.14 -14.34 4.88
N MET A 253 7.14 -13.48 4.69
CA MET A 253 6.62 -13.16 3.35
C MET A 253 7.70 -12.51 2.48
N LEU A 254 8.49 -11.59 3.02
CA LEU A 254 9.57 -10.95 2.26
C LEU A 254 10.64 -11.96 1.87
N LEU A 255 11.03 -12.86 2.76
CA LEU A 255 11.96 -13.95 2.44
C LEU A 255 11.41 -14.83 1.30
N THR A 256 10.13 -15.14 1.34
CA THR A 256 9.46 -15.89 0.27
C THR A 256 9.54 -15.15 -1.06
N VAL A 257 9.24 -13.85 -1.08
CA VAL A 257 9.37 -13.01 -2.30
C VAL A 257 10.82 -13.02 -2.82
N LEU A 258 11.82 -12.81 -1.96
CA LEU A 258 13.23 -12.77 -2.35
C LEU A 258 13.78 -14.10 -2.87
N ASN A 259 13.15 -15.21 -2.53
CA ASN A 259 13.52 -16.54 -3.02
C ASN A 259 12.87 -16.90 -4.36
N HIS A 260 11.74 -16.27 -4.70
CA HIS A 260 10.95 -16.64 -5.90
C HIS A 260 10.94 -15.57 -6.99
N VAL A 261 11.26 -14.32 -6.64
CA VAL A 261 11.27 -13.19 -7.59
C VAL A 261 12.70 -12.72 -7.81
N PRO A 262 13.14 -12.52 -9.07
CA PRO A 262 14.43 -11.91 -9.35
C PRO A 262 14.54 -10.52 -8.71
N VAL A 263 15.64 -10.28 -7.98
CA VAL A 263 15.91 -8.99 -7.37
C VAL A 263 17.24 -8.45 -7.86
N TYR A 264 17.22 -7.20 -8.30
CA TYR A 264 18.40 -6.51 -8.84
C TYR A 264 18.72 -5.26 -8.05
N HIS A 265 20.00 -4.97 -7.92
CA HIS A 265 20.51 -3.66 -7.52
C HIS A 265 20.92 -2.91 -8.79
N LEU A 266 20.25 -1.79 -9.04
CA LEU A 266 20.52 -0.90 -10.17
C LEU A 266 21.05 0.43 -9.64
N GLU A 267 22.34 0.66 -9.82
CA GLU A 267 23.00 1.95 -9.66
C GLU A 267 23.03 2.60 -11.02
N CYS A 268 22.48 3.82 -11.18
CA CYS A 268 22.31 4.39 -12.51
C CYS A 268 22.21 5.93 -12.52
N THR A 269 22.49 6.49 -13.68
CA THR A 269 22.04 7.81 -14.12
C THR A 269 20.58 7.77 -14.61
N PRO A 270 19.85 8.90 -14.59
CA PRO A 270 18.45 8.95 -15.02
C PRO A 270 18.31 9.07 -16.55
N ASP A 271 18.78 8.07 -17.29
CA ASP A 271 18.77 8.04 -18.75
C ASP A 271 18.42 6.65 -19.31
N GLU A 272 18.40 6.49 -20.64
CA GLU A 272 18.02 5.24 -21.31
C GLU A 272 18.94 4.06 -20.98
N SER A 273 20.20 4.31 -20.58
CA SER A 273 21.13 3.23 -20.22
C SER A 273 20.61 2.37 -19.07
N ALA A 274 19.88 2.97 -18.13
CA ALA A 274 19.24 2.25 -17.01
C ALA A 274 18.15 1.31 -17.51
N VAL A 275 17.36 1.74 -18.50
CA VAL A 275 16.30 0.92 -19.11
C VAL A 275 16.91 -0.27 -19.86
N ILE A 276 17.90 -0.02 -20.72
CA ILE A 276 18.60 -1.05 -21.50
C ILE A 276 19.27 -2.08 -20.59
N ALA A 277 19.94 -1.63 -19.52
CA ALA A 277 20.63 -2.52 -18.60
C ALA A 277 19.65 -3.48 -17.89
N LEU A 278 18.52 -2.96 -17.42
CA LEU A 278 17.50 -3.78 -16.76
C LEU A 278 16.80 -4.72 -17.76
N GLU A 279 16.42 -4.23 -18.93
CA GLU A 279 15.79 -5.03 -20.00
C GLU A 279 16.66 -6.24 -20.39
N ASN A 280 17.97 -6.03 -20.53
CA ASN A 280 18.93 -7.10 -20.88
C ASN A 280 19.01 -8.22 -19.83
N VAL A 281 18.82 -7.92 -18.55
CA VAL A 281 18.84 -8.98 -17.51
C VAL A 281 17.50 -9.66 -17.36
N LEU A 282 16.38 -8.93 -17.51
CA LEU A 282 15.04 -9.51 -17.46
C LEU A 282 14.78 -10.47 -18.63
N ASN A 283 15.28 -10.17 -19.83
CA ASN A 283 15.12 -11.03 -21.02
C ASN A 283 15.97 -12.31 -20.97
N LYS A 284 16.95 -12.42 -20.09
CA LYS A 284 17.77 -13.63 -19.92
C LYS A 284 17.12 -14.66 -18.99
N GLU A 285 16.10 -14.25 -18.23
CA GLU A 285 15.40 -15.11 -17.26
C GLU A 285 14.08 -15.70 -17.84
N VAL A 286 13.76 -15.39 -19.09
CA VAL A 286 12.67 -15.99 -19.87
C VAL A 286 13.25 -17.10 -20.75
#